data_ce947c46385a9df73b3d978fe2270702
#
_entry.id   ce947c46385a9df73b3d978fe2270702
#
_cell.length_a   1.000
_cell.length_b   1.000
_cell.length_c   1.000
_cell.angle_alpha   90.00
_cell.angle_beta   90.00
_cell.angle_gamma   90.00
#
_symmetry.space_group_name_H-M   'P 1'
#
loop_
_entity.id
_entity.type
_entity.pdbx_description
1 polymer ?
#
loop_
_entity_poly.entity_id
_entity_poly.type
_entity_poly.pdbx_seq_one_letter_code
_entity_poly.pdbx_strand_id
1 'polypeptide(L)'
;FEPACKIFGVLIMIGESTYEMASDKIEARKLGLLVAKGKKQAVGVYELLAKKGELDAKKAKLVQHFESAWEIYASGQFAEAKSAFEECLKIMDDEPSRIYAAQCEQFIKNPPPEGWAGEWIQLTK
;
A
#
# COMPACT_ATOMS: atom_id res chain seq x y z
N PHE A 1 14.07 -0.54 5.53
CA PHE A 1 12.80 0.07 5.06
C PHE A 1 12.43 1.37 5.79
N GLU A 2 13.26 1.86 6.71
CA GLU A 2 12.86 3.04 7.47
C GLU A 2 12.49 4.25 6.59
N PRO A 3 13.28 4.62 5.56
CA PRO A 3 12.85 5.72 4.68
C PRO A 3 11.59 5.40 3.92
N ALA A 4 11.37 4.13 3.56
CA ALA A 4 10.17 3.72 2.83
C ALA A 4 8.92 3.77 3.71
N CYS A 5 9.08 3.61 5.03
CA CYS A 5 7.95 3.76 5.95
C CYS A 5 7.32 5.15 5.83
N LYS A 6 8.12 6.17 5.52
CA LYS A 6 7.61 7.53 5.34
C LYS A 6 6.76 7.67 4.09
N ILE A 7 7.08 6.91 3.03
CA ILE A 7 6.29 6.93 1.80
C ILE A 7 4.85 6.51 2.11
N PHE A 8 4.69 5.46 2.91
CA PHE A 8 3.36 4.89 3.19
C PHE A 8 2.76 5.35 4.50
N GLY A 9 3.52 6.08 5.33
CA GLY A 9 3.03 6.59 6.61
C GLY A 9 2.76 5.49 7.63
N VAL A 10 3.60 4.46 7.67
CA VAL A 10 3.45 3.32 8.60
C VAL A 10 4.63 3.21 9.53
N LEU A 11 4.44 2.47 10.63
CA LEU A 11 5.48 2.31 11.66
C LEU A 11 6.41 1.15 11.37
N ILE A 12 5.89 0.02 10.94
CA ILE A 12 6.68 -1.19 10.70
C ILE A 12 6.35 -1.74 9.32
N MET A 13 7.37 -1.82 8.48
CA MET A 13 7.23 -2.34 7.13
C MET A 13 8.14 -3.56 6.97
N ILE A 14 7.62 -4.60 6.31
CA ILE A 14 8.39 -5.80 6.00
C ILE A 14 8.32 -6.06 4.50
N GLY A 15 9.36 -6.70 3.99
CA GLY A 15 9.40 -7.07 2.58
C GLY A 15 8.63 -8.34 2.30
N GLU A 16 8.48 -8.62 1.01
CA GLU A 16 7.70 -9.75 0.54
C GLU A 16 8.23 -11.09 1.06
N SER A 17 9.55 -11.31 1.00
CA SER A 17 10.11 -12.58 1.46
C SER A 17 9.92 -12.79 2.96
N THR A 18 10.04 -11.74 3.76
CA THR A 18 9.77 -11.82 5.20
C THR A 18 8.31 -12.14 5.46
N TYR A 19 7.41 -11.49 4.72
CA TYR A 19 5.98 -11.76 4.84
C TYR A 19 5.68 -13.23 4.51
N GLU A 20 6.24 -13.76 3.43
CA GLU A 20 6.00 -15.14 3.03
C GLU A 20 6.44 -16.14 4.10
N MET A 21 7.58 -15.87 4.75
CA MET A 21 8.08 -16.73 5.81
C MET A 21 7.26 -16.69 7.08
N ALA A 22 6.59 -15.59 7.36
CA ALA A 22 5.88 -15.38 8.62
C ALA A 22 4.37 -15.30 8.48
N SER A 23 3.83 -15.47 7.27
CA SER A 23 2.41 -15.22 6.99
C SER A 23 1.44 -16.03 7.84
N ASP A 24 1.86 -17.20 8.32
CA ASP A 24 1.03 -18.04 9.19
C ASP A 24 1.04 -17.55 10.65
N LYS A 25 1.91 -16.61 10.99
CA LYS A 25 2.10 -16.14 12.38
C LYS A 25 1.70 -14.67 12.58
N ILE A 26 1.48 -13.93 11.52
CA ILE A 26 1.22 -12.49 11.60
C ILE A 26 -0.01 -12.08 10.81
N GLU A 27 -0.53 -10.92 11.17
CA GLU A 27 -1.49 -10.18 10.35
C GLU A 27 -0.74 -9.03 9.72
N ALA A 28 -0.84 -8.89 8.41
CA ALA A 28 -0.15 -7.82 7.69
C ALA A 28 -1.04 -7.32 6.57
N ARG A 29 -0.76 -6.10 6.12
CA ARG A 29 -1.46 -5.50 4.99
C ARG A 29 -0.47 -5.28 3.86
N LYS A 30 -0.82 -5.70 2.64
CA LYS A 30 0.00 -5.34 1.48
C LYS A 30 -0.18 -3.85 1.20
N LEU A 31 0.91 -3.11 1.30
CA LEU A 31 0.91 -1.67 1.06
C LEU A 31 1.06 -1.33 -0.41
N GLY A 32 1.71 -2.19 -1.18
CA GLY A 32 1.92 -1.96 -2.59
C GLY A 32 3.25 -2.51 -3.07
N LEU A 33 3.76 -1.90 -4.13
CA LEU A 33 5.03 -2.28 -4.74
C LEU A 33 6.02 -1.12 -4.60
N LEU A 34 7.27 -1.46 -4.37
CA LEU A 34 8.32 -0.47 -4.18
C LEU A 34 9.54 -0.85 -5.00
N VAL A 35 10.07 0.11 -5.76
CA VAL A 35 11.37 -0.02 -6.40
C VAL A 35 12.34 0.79 -5.55
N ALA A 36 13.21 0.10 -4.83
CA ALA A 36 14.18 0.75 -3.96
C ALA A 36 15.22 1.50 -4.79
N LYS A 37 15.80 2.53 -4.21
CA LYS A 37 16.84 3.31 -4.89
C LYS A 37 17.97 2.40 -5.35
N GLY A 38 18.32 2.51 -6.63
CA GLY A 38 19.38 1.71 -7.23
C GLY A 38 18.97 0.31 -7.66
N LYS A 39 17.72 -0.06 -7.44
CA LYS A 39 17.19 -1.36 -7.88
C LYS A 39 16.34 -1.17 -9.12
N LYS A 40 16.11 -2.27 -9.84
CA LYS A 40 15.33 -2.23 -11.09
C LYS A 40 13.99 -2.94 -10.99
N GLN A 41 13.82 -3.80 -9.99
CA GLN A 41 12.60 -4.59 -9.83
C GLN A 41 11.78 -4.10 -8.67
N ALA A 42 10.47 -4.07 -8.86
CA ALA A 42 9.53 -3.77 -7.80
C ALA A 42 9.34 -5.01 -6.91
N VAL A 43 9.24 -4.78 -5.61
CA VAL A 43 8.94 -5.84 -4.66
C VAL A 43 7.73 -5.45 -3.83
N GLY A 44 6.96 -6.45 -3.40
CA GLY A 44 5.84 -6.21 -2.52
C GLY A 44 6.31 -5.79 -1.14
N VAL A 45 5.63 -4.82 -0.56
CA VAL A 45 5.91 -4.37 0.81
C VAL A 45 4.65 -4.41 1.63
N TYR A 46 4.79 -4.75 2.91
CA TYR A 46 3.67 -5.02 3.80
C TYR A 46 3.84 -4.24 5.09
N GLU A 47 2.72 -3.85 5.67
CA GLU A 47 2.69 -3.28 7.02
C GLU A 47 2.40 -4.40 8.01
N LEU A 48 3.25 -4.54 9.02
CA LEU A 48 3.02 -5.51 10.10
C LEU A 48 1.99 -4.93 11.05
N LEU A 49 0.89 -5.64 11.27
CA LEU A 49 -0.24 -5.14 12.05
C LEU A 49 -0.39 -5.80 13.42
N ALA A 50 -0.28 -7.13 13.47
CA ALA A 50 -0.55 -7.88 14.70
C ALA A 50 -0.05 -9.30 14.58
N LYS A 51 -0.10 -10.04 15.68
CA LYS A 51 0.06 -11.48 15.64
C LYS A 51 -1.19 -12.10 15.03
N LYS A 52 -1.02 -13.26 14.43
CA LYS A 52 -2.11 -13.99 13.79
C LYS A 52 -3.30 -14.16 14.77
N GLY A 53 -4.48 -13.80 14.29
CA GLY A 53 -5.69 -13.91 15.07
C GLY A 53 -5.97 -12.73 16.01
N GLU A 54 -5.05 -11.80 16.12
CA GLU A 54 -5.19 -10.66 17.04
C GLU A 54 -5.58 -9.35 16.34
N LEU A 55 -5.94 -9.42 15.06
CA LEU A 55 -6.31 -8.21 14.34
C LEU A 55 -7.76 -7.84 14.67
N ASP A 56 -7.95 -6.58 15.06
CA ASP A 56 -9.26 -6.02 15.30
C ASP A 56 -10.14 -6.13 14.05
N ALA A 57 -11.44 -6.45 14.23
CA ALA A 57 -12.37 -6.66 13.12
C ALA A 57 -12.51 -5.43 12.22
N LYS A 58 -12.52 -4.23 12.81
CA LYS A 58 -12.62 -2.99 12.05
C LYS A 58 -11.38 -2.77 11.20
N LYS A 59 -10.20 -3.05 11.76
CA LYS A 59 -8.95 -2.96 11.02
C LYS A 59 -8.89 -4.00 9.92
N ALA A 60 -9.38 -5.21 10.17
CA ALA A 60 -9.43 -6.26 9.15
C ALA A 60 -10.29 -5.84 7.97
N LYS A 61 -11.43 -5.19 8.24
CA LYS A 61 -12.30 -4.66 7.20
C LYS A 61 -11.58 -3.58 6.39
N LEU A 62 -10.89 -2.67 7.06
CA LEU A 62 -10.10 -1.65 6.39
C LEU A 62 -9.06 -2.27 5.46
N VAL A 63 -8.32 -3.25 5.94
CA VAL A 63 -7.28 -3.92 5.15
C VAL A 63 -7.86 -4.54 3.89
N GLN A 64 -9.00 -5.22 4.01
CA GLN A 64 -9.66 -5.85 2.87
C GLN A 64 -10.06 -4.80 1.81
N HIS A 65 -10.66 -3.71 2.25
CA HIS A 65 -11.04 -2.62 1.34
C HIS A 65 -9.83 -1.92 0.74
N PHE A 66 -8.77 -1.73 1.53
CA PHE A 66 -7.55 -1.11 1.06
C PHE A 66 -6.89 -1.95 -0.04
N GLU A 67 -6.76 -3.25 0.18
CA GLU A 67 -6.12 -4.12 -0.80
C GLU A 67 -6.91 -4.19 -2.11
N SER A 68 -8.23 -4.16 -2.03
CA SER A 68 -9.08 -4.08 -3.22
C SER A 68 -8.90 -2.75 -3.95
N ALA A 69 -8.83 -1.65 -3.21
CA ALA A 69 -8.60 -0.31 -3.78
C ALA A 69 -7.25 -0.26 -4.50
N TRP A 70 -6.23 -0.90 -3.92
CA TRP A 70 -4.90 -0.92 -4.51
C TRP A 70 -4.90 -1.65 -5.87
N GLU A 71 -5.66 -2.73 -6.00
CA GLU A 71 -5.75 -3.42 -7.30
C GLU A 71 -6.35 -2.52 -8.38
N ILE A 72 -7.35 -1.73 -8.02
CA ILE A 72 -7.94 -0.75 -8.96
C ILE A 72 -6.90 0.29 -9.35
N TYR A 73 -6.15 0.79 -8.37
CA TYR A 73 -5.08 1.75 -8.57
C TYR A 73 -4.01 1.21 -9.53
N ALA A 74 -3.55 -0.01 -9.29
CA ALA A 74 -2.52 -0.63 -10.12
C ALA A 74 -2.98 -0.87 -11.56
N SER A 75 -4.29 -0.97 -11.77
CA SER A 75 -4.86 -1.14 -13.12
C SER A 75 -4.99 0.18 -13.88
N GLY A 76 -4.67 1.30 -13.24
CA GLY A 76 -4.71 2.61 -13.88
C GLY A 76 -6.05 3.33 -13.82
N GLN A 77 -7.02 2.78 -13.10
CA GLN A 77 -8.35 3.40 -12.96
C GLN A 77 -8.36 4.35 -11.76
N PHE A 78 -7.71 5.50 -11.92
CA PHE A 78 -7.41 6.38 -10.79
C PHE A 78 -8.61 7.05 -10.17
N ALA A 79 -9.62 7.43 -10.95
CA ALA A 79 -10.83 8.02 -10.39
C ALA A 79 -11.58 7.02 -9.52
N GLU A 80 -11.71 5.79 -9.99
CA GLU A 80 -12.36 4.72 -9.25
C GLU A 80 -11.54 4.35 -8.01
N ALA A 81 -10.21 4.24 -8.16
CA ALA A 81 -9.33 3.93 -7.04
C ALA A 81 -9.40 5.01 -5.97
N LYS A 82 -9.42 6.28 -6.36
CA LYS A 82 -9.54 7.39 -5.41
C LYS A 82 -10.79 7.24 -4.56
N SER A 83 -11.93 6.98 -5.20
CA SER A 83 -13.18 6.77 -4.48
C SER A 83 -13.08 5.59 -3.52
N ALA A 84 -12.42 4.50 -3.94
CA ALA A 84 -12.25 3.32 -3.10
C ALA A 84 -11.38 3.62 -1.88
N PHE A 85 -10.29 4.39 -2.03
CA PHE A 85 -9.48 4.79 -0.89
C PHE A 85 -10.22 5.74 0.04
N GLU A 86 -11.07 6.61 -0.50
CA GLU A 86 -11.91 7.47 0.33
C GLU A 86 -12.91 6.67 1.14
N GLU A 87 -13.43 5.57 0.60
CA GLU A 87 -14.28 4.66 1.36
C GLU A 87 -13.53 4.01 2.51
N CYS A 88 -12.23 3.71 2.33
CA CYS A 88 -11.40 3.23 3.42
C CYS A 88 -11.38 4.23 4.58
N LEU A 89 -11.29 5.51 4.27
CA LEU A 89 -11.22 6.56 5.29
C LEU A 89 -12.54 6.71 6.06
N LYS A 90 -13.65 6.22 5.51
CA LYS A 90 -14.93 6.19 6.22
C LYS A 90 -14.96 5.07 7.25
N ILE A 91 -14.15 4.02 7.05
CA ILE A 91 -14.07 2.92 8.01
C ILE A 91 -13.27 3.36 9.24
N MET A 92 -12.09 3.95 9.01
CA MET A 92 -11.27 4.51 10.08
C MET A 92 -10.17 5.36 9.48
N ASP A 93 -9.54 6.18 10.31
CA ASP A 93 -8.41 7.00 9.91
C ASP A 93 -7.25 6.09 9.48
N ASP A 94 -6.63 6.40 8.35
CA ASP A 94 -5.61 5.53 7.77
C ASP A 94 -4.69 6.32 6.84
N GLU A 95 -3.44 6.48 7.24
CA GLU A 95 -2.51 7.27 6.45
C GLU A 95 -2.22 6.68 5.07
N PRO A 96 -1.99 5.35 4.91
CA PRO A 96 -1.80 4.82 3.57
C PRO A 96 -2.95 5.11 2.62
N SER A 97 -4.20 5.07 3.12
CA SER A 97 -5.37 5.39 2.29
C SER A 97 -5.35 6.84 1.83
N ARG A 98 -4.96 7.77 2.71
CA ARG A 98 -4.83 9.18 2.35
C ARG A 98 -3.74 9.39 1.30
N ILE A 99 -2.61 8.73 1.47
CA ILE A 99 -1.48 8.85 0.56
C ILE A 99 -1.88 8.38 -0.84
N TYR A 100 -2.54 7.23 -0.93
CA TYR A 100 -2.96 6.72 -2.23
C TYR A 100 -4.09 7.55 -2.85
N ALA A 101 -5.01 8.07 -2.05
CA ALA A 101 -6.05 8.95 -2.58
C ALA A 101 -5.43 10.22 -3.20
N ALA A 102 -4.43 10.79 -2.53
CA ALA A 102 -3.71 11.95 -3.05
C ALA A 102 -2.93 11.59 -4.31
N GLN A 103 -2.31 10.41 -4.36
CA GLN A 103 -1.58 9.97 -5.55
C GLN A 103 -2.53 9.76 -6.73
N CYS A 104 -3.71 9.22 -6.49
CA CYS A 104 -4.73 9.09 -7.54
C CYS A 104 -5.07 10.45 -8.13
N GLU A 105 -5.24 11.46 -7.28
CA GLU A 105 -5.51 12.83 -7.72
C GLU A 105 -4.41 13.33 -8.66
N GLN A 106 -3.14 13.09 -8.29
CA GLN A 106 -2.01 13.49 -9.12
C GLN A 106 -1.99 12.74 -10.44
N PHE A 107 -2.24 11.45 -10.42
CA PHE A 107 -2.23 10.64 -11.64
C PHE A 107 -3.40 10.92 -12.58
N ILE A 108 -4.52 11.43 -12.06
CA ILE A 108 -5.62 11.90 -12.91
C ILE A 108 -5.15 13.09 -13.75
N LYS A 109 -4.33 13.97 -13.15
CA LYS A 109 -3.81 15.17 -13.83
C LYS A 109 -2.62 14.83 -14.70
N ASN A 110 -1.72 13.97 -14.22
CA ASN A 110 -0.48 13.60 -14.89
C ASN A 110 -0.31 12.08 -14.79
N PRO A 111 -0.85 11.31 -15.74
CA PRO A 111 -0.78 9.86 -15.68
C PRO A 111 0.66 9.35 -15.63
N PRO A 112 0.88 8.19 -14.98
CA PRO A 112 2.22 7.61 -14.96
C PRO A 112 2.63 7.13 -16.34
N PRO A 113 3.94 6.87 -16.55
CA PRO A 113 4.41 6.43 -17.87
C PRO A 113 3.91 5.05 -18.23
N GLU A 114 3.95 4.75 -19.52
CA GLU A 114 3.59 3.43 -20.02
C GLU A 114 4.44 2.35 -19.36
N GLY A 115 3.84 1.22 -19.06
CA GLY A 115 4.53 0.12 -18.37
C GLY A 115 4.46 0.19 -16.85
N TRP A 116 3.96 1.30 -16.31
CA TRP A 116 3.75 1.41 -14.86
C TRP A 116 2.67 0.40 -14.42
N ALA A 117 2.90 -0.23 -13.27
CA ALA A 117 2.00 -1.27 -12.76
C ALA A 117 1.71 -1.12 -11.26
N GLY A 118 1.79 0.08 -10.74
CA GLY A 118 1.46 0.37 -9.34
C GLY A 118 2.66 0.70 -8.46
N GLU A 119 3.86 0.58 -8.99
CA GLU A 119 5.05 0.73 -8.16
C GLU A 119 5.35 2.18 -7.77
N TRP A 120 5.85 2.34 -6.55
CA TRP A 120 6.52 3.55 -6.09
C TRP A 120 8.01 3.43 -6.37
N ILE A 121 8.64 4.54 -6.73
CA ILE A 121 10.09 4.57 -6.91
C ILE A 121 10.70 5.36 -5.76
N GLN A 122 11.56 4.71 -4.98
CA GLN A 122 12.23 5.36 -3.86
C GLN A 122 13.45 6.13 -4.40
N LEU A 123 13.39 7.45 -4.33
CA LEU A 123 14.43 8.31 -4.86
C LEU A 123 15.53 8.66 -3.84
N THR A 124 15.22 8.48 -2.56
CA THR A 124 16.17 8.75 -1.47
C THR A 124 16.24 7.56 -0.53
N LYS A 125 17.37 7.40 0.14
CA LYS A 125 17.55 6.35 1.13
C LYS A 125 16.95 6.72 2.48
#